data_b12047ee853c7bce40e85d5b29383ac3
#
_entry.id   b12047ee853c7bce40e85d5b29383ac3
#
_cell.length_a   1.000
_cell.length_b   1.000
_cell.length_c   1.000
_cell.angle_alpha   90.00
_cell.angle_beta   90.00
_cell.angle_gamma   90.00
#
_symmetry.space_group_name_H-M   'P 1'
#
loop_
_entity.id
_entity.type
_entity.pdbx_description
1 polymer ?
#
loop_
_entity_poly.entity_id
_entity_poly.type
_entity_poly.pdbx_seq_one_letter_code
_entity_poly.pdbx_strand_id
1 'polypeptide(L)'
;LVYADDVPATDDPVVANIRAAGGIVLCKTNTPEFGAGGNSRNDVHGATGNPFDPTKTCGGSSGGSAVALATGMAPLATGSDYGGSLRTPSSFCGVVGFRPSPGLVPSVDKAAALTPWGVIGPMGRSVEDAHLLLLAQADYDKRDPFSGDDYARLPEALSGIDLASVRVAISADLGCAPVDSNIRKTFAERVGTFRGVFAEAQDRDPDLGPQIHDVFEILRGLTFLTSHHDRLKKTPDKLGPNVTYHTQRGLERSAADVAWAQVEQGKIMKRYMALFDEVDVLIAPAASVSPFPHSQWHPTEMNGEKLDNYMRWLAISYGITMALTVSASIPCGVDHLGMPFGIQVAGPNGSDAIVLEIAHSLERHLAANKATARPLPNLNKLAGKGKPKAMA
;
A
#
# COMPACT_ATOMS: atom_id res chain seq x y z
N LEU A 1 -21.60 -1.25 7.54
CA LEU A 1 -22.71 -1.81 8.36
C LEU A 1 -23.21 -3.16 7.85
N VAL A 2 -22.94 -3.55 6.60
CA VAL A 2 -23.45 -4.79 5.99
C VAL A 2 -23.03 -6.05 6.76
N TYR A 3 -21.79 -6.06 7.26
CA TYR A 3 -21.17 -7.20 7.96
C TYR A 3 -20.83 -6.90 9.42
N ALA A 4 -21.59 -6.03 10.08
CA ALA A 4 -21.30 -5.61 11.46
C ALA A 4 -21.26 -6.80 12.45
N ASP A 5 -22.12 -7.78 12.23
CA ASP A 5 -22.28 -8.96 13.10
C ASP A 5 -21.82 -10.27 12.42
N ASP A 6 -21.12 -10.16 11.28
CA ASP A 6 -20.69 -11.34 10.50
C ASP A 6 -19.46 -12.00 11.13
N VAL A 7 -19.56 -13.30 11.37
CA VAL A 7 -18.46 -14.15 11.82
C VAL A 7 -18.22 -15.22 10.78
N PRO A 8 -17.07 -15.20 10.06
CA PRO A 8 -16.77 -16.21 9.03
C PRO A 8 -16.74 -17.63 9.61
N ALA A 9 -17.31 -18.57 8.88
CA ALA A 9 -17.32 -19.99 9.26
C ALA A 9 -16.00 -20.72 8.98
N THR A 10 -15.19 -20.16 8.07
CA THR A 10 -13.91 -20.74 7.63
C THR A 10 -12.84 -19.67 7.58
N ASP A 11 -11.58 -20.06 7.75
CA ASP A 11 -10.45 -19.17 7.56
C ASP A 11 -10.29 -18.81 6.06
N ASP A 12 -9.93 -17.56 5.79
CA ASP A 12 -9.36 -17.16 4.50
C ASP A 12 -8.04 -17.90 4.27
N PRO A 13 -7.67 -18.26 3.01
CA PRO A 13 -6.42 -18.97 2.73
C PRO A 13 -5.18 -18.35 3.39
N VAL A 14 -5.07 -17.03 3.40
CA VAL A 14 -3.93 -16.35 4.06
C VAL A 14 -3.90 -16.61 5.56
N VAL A 15 -5.05 -16.70 6.22
CA VAL A 15 -5.14 -17.01 7.66
C VAL A 15 -4.82 -18.49 7.91
N ALA A 16 -5.33 -19.38 7.05
CA ALA A 16 -5.05 -20.81 7.12
C ALA A 16 -3.56 -21.10 6.96
N ASN A 17 -2.89 -20.46 5.99
CA ASN A 17 -1.45 -20.61 5.74
C ASN A 17 -0.61 -20.11 6.94
N ILE A 18 -0.93 -18.93 7.50
CA ILE A 18 -0.27 -18.40 8.68
C ILE A 18 -0.40 -19.37 9.88
N ARG A 19 -1.58 -19.95 10.09
CA ARG A 19 -1.80 -20.95 11.15
C ARG A 19 -1.02 -22.24 10.90
N ALA A 20 -0.97 -22.70 9.66
CA ALA A 20 -0.20 -23.88 9.27
C ALA A 20 1.31 -23.66 9.50
N ALA A 21 1.80 -22.45 9.30
CA ALA A 21 3.17 -22.05 9.61
C ALA A 21 3.43 -21.85 11.13
N GLY A 22 2.46 -22.13 12.01
CA GLY A 22 2.58 -21.98 13.46
C GLY A 22 2.22 -20.58 13.99
N GLY A 23 1.69 -19.71 13.16
CA GLY A 23 1.28 -18.36 13.55
C GLY A 23 0.03 -18.34 14.44
N ILE A 24 -0.01 -17.42 15.41
CA ILE A 24 -1.14 -17.20 16.30
C ILE A 24 -1.86 -15.93 15.90
N VAL A 25 -3.15 -16.05 15.52
CA VAL A 25 -3.99 -14.90 15.17
C VAL A 25 -4.44 -14.20 16.46
N LEU A 26 -4.03 -12.96 16.65
CA LEU A 26 -4.35 -12.15 17.83
C LEU A 26 -5.67 -11.43 17.69
N CYS A 27 -5.89 -10.74 16.56
CA CYS A 27 -7.07 -9.92 16.32
C CYS A 27 -7.24 -9.60 14.83
N LYS A 28 -8.38 -9.02 14.50
CA LYS A 28 -8.65 -8.35 13.22
C LYS A 28 -8.56 -6.84 13.44
N THR A 29 -7.73 -6.18 12.65
CA THR A 29 -7.48 -4.74 12.77
C THR A 29 -8.51 -3.92 12.00
N ASN A 30 -8.66 -2.63 12.36
CA ASN A 30 -9.60 -1.73 11.69
C ASN A 30 -9.15 -1.36 10.27
N THR A 31 -10.12 -1.25 9.37
CA THR A 31 -9.96 -0.83 7.97
C THR A 31 -11.10 0.12 7.60
N PRO A 32 -11.02 0.92 6.52
CA PRO A 32 -12.21 1.53 5.95
C PRO A 32 -13.18 0.47 5.44
N GLU A 33 -14.42 0.85 5.28
CA GLU A 33 -15.48 -0.04 4.78
C GLU A 33 -15.05 -0.72 3.46
N PHE A 34 -15.10 -2.05 3.41
CA PHE A 34 -14.66 -2.88 2.27
C PHE A 34 -13.23 -2.58 1.76
N GLY A 35 -12.36 -2.03 2.59
CA GLY A 35 -11.04 -1.57 2.14
C GLY A 35 -11.08 -0.34 1.22
N ALA A 36 -12.21 0.31 1.09
CA ALA A 36 -12.47 1.41 0.16
C ALA A 36 -12.00 2.76 0.68
N GLY A 37 -10.70 2.94 0.88
CA GLY A 37 -10.20 4.25 1.27
C GLY A 37 -8.76 4.29 1.78
N GLY A 38 -8.13 5.45 1.65
CA GLY A 38 -6.80 5.74 2.18
C GLY A 38 -6.81 6.31 3.62
N ASN A 39 -7.96 6.26 4.30
CA ASN A 39 -8.16 6.69 5.68
C ASN A 39 -8.95 5.61 6.42
N SER A 40 -8.34 4.97 7.42
CA SER A 40 -8.93 3.83 8.15
C SER A 40 -10.00 4.28 9.14
N ARG A 41 -11.21 4.42 8.63
CA ARG A 41 -12.41 4.76 9.38
C ARG A 41 -13.65 4.07 8.81
N ASN A 42 -14.56 3.68 9.67
CA ASN A 42 -15.87 3.11 9.30
C ASN A 42 -16.90 3.38 10.42
N ASP A 43 -18.16 3.14 10.13
CA ASP A 43 -19.27 3.43 11.06
C ASP A 43 -19.43 2.38 12.17
N VAL A 44 -18.74 1.22 12.08
CA VAL A 44 -18.79 0.17 13.11
C VAL A 44 -17.78 0.45 14.22
N HIS A 45 -16.54 0.81 13.87
CA HIS A 45 -15.42 0.93 14.81
C HIS A 45 -14.84 2.36 14.90
N GLY A 46 -15.38 3.30 14.15
CA GLY A 46 -14.87 4.67 14.09
C GLY A 46 -13.56 4.81 13.35
N ALA A 47 -12.80 5.85 13.67
CA ALA A 47 -11.51 6.16 13.04
C ALA A 47 -10.33 5.62 13.86
N THR A 48 -9.31 5.10 13.16
CA THR A 48 -8.02 4.75 13.76
C THR A 48 -7.08 5.94 13.67
N GLY A 49 -6.66 6.46 14.83
CA GLY A 49 -5.70 7.57 14.92
C GLY A 49 -4.27 7.13 14.64
N ASN A 50 -3.46 8.06 14.14
CA ASN A 50 -2.03 7.83 13.90
C ASN A 50 -1.25 7.74 15.24
N PRO A 51 -0.32 6.79 15.42
CA PRO A 51 0.44 6.64 16.67
C PRO A 51 1.33 7.85 17.04
N PHE A 52 1.68 8.69 16.07
CA PHE A 52 2.49 9.90 16.30
C PHE A 52 1.63 11.13 16.63
N ASP A 53 0.42 11.20 16.06
CA ASP A 53 -0.60 12.20 16.36
C ASP A 53 -1.99 11.60 16.19
N PRO A 54 -2.70 11.22 17.28
CA PRO A 54 -4.01 10.56 17.22
C PRO A 54 -5.13 11.37 16.55
N THR A 55 -4.93 12.66 16.30
CA THR A 55 -5.90 13.50 15.56
C THR A 55 -5.79 13.33 14.05
N LYS A 56 -4.70 12.71 13.57
CA LYS A 56 -4.40 12.48 12.17
C LYS A 56 -4.71 11.05 11.76
N THR A 57 -4.90 10.87 10.45
CA THR A 57 -5.10 9.55 9.87
C THR A 57 -3.82 8.69 9.95
N CYS A 58 -3.99 7.40 10.18
CA CYS A 58 -2.94 6.40 10.07
C CYS A 58 -2.74 5.88 8.64
N GLY A 59 -3.45 6.48 7.67
CA GLY A 59 -3.53 5.96 6.32
C GLY A 59 -4.55 4.82 6.20
N GLY A 60 -4.56 4.18 5.05
CA GLY A 60 -5.48 3.07 4.74
C GLY A 60 -5.14 2.42 3.39
N SER A 61 -5.79 1.26 3.18
CA SER A 61 -6.82 0.63 4.01
C SER A 61 -6.26 -0.21 5.18
N SER A 62 -5.00 -0.62 5.17
CA SER A 62 -4.40 -1.44 6.26
C SER A 62 -3.90 -0.60 7.45
N GLY A 63 -4.60 0.49 7.78
CA GLY A 63 -4.15 1.43 8.81
C GLY A 63 -4.16 0.85 10.22
N GLY A 64 -5.15 0.03 10.59
CA GLY A 64 -5.16 -0.67 11.87
C GLY A 64 -3.97 -1.60 12.05
N SER A 65 -3.56 -2.32 11.00
CA SER A 65 -2.36 -3.15 10.98
C SER A 65 -1.09 -2.32 11.20
N ALA A 66 -0.96 -1.19 10.49
CA ALA A 66 0.18 -0.30 10.65
C ALA A 66 0.27 0.27 12.08
N VAL A 67 -0.86 0.65 12.68
CA VAL A 67 -0.91 1.13 14.07
C VAL A 67 -0.53 0.04 15.06
N ALA A 68 -1.06 -1.17 14.89
CA ALA A 68 -0.73 -2.30 15.77
C ALA A 68 0.76 -2.60 15.78
N LEU A 69 1.42 -2.57 14.61
CA LEU A 69 2.87 -2.74 14.48
C LEU A 69 3.65 -1.58 15.11
N ALA A 70 3.30 -0.33 14.79
CA ALA A 70 4.02 0.84 15.26
C ALA A 70 3.97 1.00 16.78
N THR A 71 2.87 0.57 17.41
CA THR A 71 2.67 0.63 18.86
C THR A 71 3.08 -0.65 19.60
N GLY A 72 3.55 -1.68 18.90
CA GLY A 72 3.98 -2.94 19.51
C GLY A 72 2.85 -3.85 19.98
N MET A 73 1.59 -3.62 19.56
CA MET A 73 0.45 -4.49 19.89
C MET A 73 0.55 -5.85 19.21
N ALA A 74 1.17 -5.91 18.04
CA ALA A 74 1.48 -7.15 17.32
C ALA A 74 2.87 -7.06 16.69
N PRO A 75 3.60 -8.18 16.58
CA PRO A 75 4.90 -8.22 15.90
C PRO A 75 4.77 -8.19 14.37
N LEU A 76 3.74 -8.84 13.83
CA LEU A 76 3.47 -9.01 12.41
C LEU A 76 1.99 -8.69 12.14
N ALA A 77 1.67 -8.21 10.95
CA ALA A 77 0.30 -7.95 10.55
C ALA A 77 0.10 -8.15 9.04
N THR A 78 -1.06 -8.66 8.65
CA THR A 78 -1.45 -8.74 7.25
C THR A 78 -2.09 -7.44 6.79
N GLY A 79 -2.01 -7.18 5.48
CA GLY A 79 -2.73 -6.11 4.83
C GLY A 79 -3.08 -6.47 3.39
N SER A 80 -3.67 -5.53 2.67
CA SER A 80 -3.93 -5.67 1.24
C SER A 80 -3.58 -4.38 0.52
N ASP A 81 -3.33 -4.44 -0.79
CA ASP A 81 -2.97 -3.27 -1.58
C ASP A 81 -3.61 -3.33 -2.97
N TYR A 82 -4.50 -2.38 -3.24
CA TYR A 82 -5.02 -2.10 -4.57
C TYR A 82 -4.51 -0.76 -5.09
N GLY A 83 -4.45 0.27 -4.25
CA GLY A 83 -4.05 1.63 -4.60
C GLY A 83 -3.07 2.23 -3.60
N GLY A 84 -2.28 1.40 -2.91
CA GLY A 84 -1.30 1.83 -1.91
C GLY A 84 -1.64 1.41 -0.49
N SER A 85 -2.60 0.49 -0.29
CA SER A 85 -3.12 0.20 1.05
C SER A 85 -2.17 -0.61 1.97
N LEU A 86 -1.05 -1.14 1.47
CA LEU A 86 0.10 -1.58 2.26
C LEU A 86 1.12 -0.44 2.44
N ARG A 87 1.33 0.37 1.41
CA ARG A 87 2.41 1.35 1.31
C ARG A 87 2.09 2.66 2.03
N THR A 88 0.94 3.27 1.79
CA THR A 88 0.51 4.52 2.43
C THR A 88 0.44 4.42 3.96
N PRO A 89 -0.25 3.41 4.55
CA PRO A 89 -0.28 3.29 6.01
C PRO A 89 1.09 2.96 6.62
N SER A 90 1.94 2.20 5.92
CA SER A 90 3.31 1.95 6.37
C SER A 90 4.12 3.24 6.43
N SER A 91 4.06 4.08 5.39
CA SER A 91 4.69 5.41 5.40
C SER A 91 4.18 6.27 6.55
N PHE A 92 2.86 6.35 6.76
CA PHE A 92 2.23 7.20 7.76
C PHE A 92 2.49 6.76 9.21
N CYS A 93 2.80 5.48 9.43
CA CYS A 93 3.04 4.93 10.76
C CYS A 93 4.49 4.51 11.01
N GLY A 94 5.41 4.73 10.07
CA GLY A 94 6.81 4.40 10.22
C GLY A 94 7.06 2.89 10.38
N VAL A 95 6.39 2.07 9.57
CA VAL A 95 6.54 0.60 9.51
C VAL A 95 6.79 0.16 8.07
N VAL A 96 7.04 -1.12 7.86
CA VAL A 96 7.25 -1.72 6.55
C VAL A 96 5.94 -2.33 6.04
N GLY A 97 5.65 -2.14 4.75
CA GLY A 97 4.58 -2.83 4.05
C GLY A 97 5.05 -3.30 2.68
N PHE A 98 4.83 -4.55 2.38
CA PHE A 98 5.26 -5.15 1.14
C PHE A 98 4.08 -5.52 0.25
N ARG A 99 4.01 -4.91 -0.93
CA ARG A 99 3.09 -5.27 -2.01
C ARG A 99 3.76 -6.33 -2.88
N PRO A 100 3.39 -7.62 -2.78
CA PRO A 100 3.95 -8.68 -3.60
C PRO A 100 3.41 -8.67 -5.04
N SER A 101 4.00 -9.50 -5.87
CA SER A 101 3.48 -9.86 -7.18
C SER A 101 2.08 -10.47 -7.05
N PRO A 102 1.17 -10.21 -8.01
CA PRO A 102 -0.14 -10.86 -8.03
C PRO A 102 -0.02 -12.38 -8.04
N GLY A 103 -0.72 -13.05 -7.10
CA GLY A 103 -0.74 -14.51 -6.99
C GLY A 103 0.35 -15.12 -6.11
N LEU A 104 1.38 -14.36 -5.69
CA LEU A 104 2.38 -14.86 -4.73
C LEU A 104 1.75 -15.20 -3.38
N VAL A 105 0.84 -14.35 -2.91
CA VAL A 105 -0.07 -14.65 -1.80
C VAL A 105 -1.45 -14.90 -2.40
N PRO A 106 -2.02 -16.10 -2.26
CA PRO A 106 -3.30 -16.45 -2.87
C PRO A 106 -4.45 -15.55 -2.38
N SER A 107 -5.33 -15.15 -3.30
CA SER A 107 -6.53 -14.38 -2.99
C SER A 107 -7.72 -14.93 -3.77
N VAL A 108 -8.49 -15.80 -3.14
CA VAL A 108 -9.52 -16.64 -3.80
C VAL A 108 -10.92 -16.01 -3.86
N ASP A 109 -11.21 -15.05 -2.98
CA ASP A 109 -12.57 -14.49 -2.86
C ASP A 109 -12.76 -13.17 -3.62
N LYS A 110 -12.03 -13.00 -4.73
CA LYS A 110 -12.21 -11.83 -5.61
C LYS A 110 -13.49 -12.00 -6.43
N ALA A 111 -14.42 -11.03 -6.36
CA ALA A 111 -15.63 -11.01 -7.18
C ALA A 111 -15.31 -11.03 -8.70
N ALA A 112 -14.20 -10.40 -9.11
CA ALA A 112 -13.64 -10.49 -10.44
C ALA A 112 -12.30 -11.23 -10.36
N ALA A 113 -12.34 -12.56 -10.45
CA ALA A 113 -11.16 -13.43 -10.23
C ALA A 113 -9.97 -13.10 -11.14
N LEU A 114 -10.21 -12.68 -12.39
CA LEU A 114 -9.17 -12.35 -13.37
C LEU A 114 -8.63 -10.91 -13.24
N THR A 115 -8.78 -10.27 -12.06
CA THR A 115 -8.20 -8.95 -11.82
C THR A 115 -6.94 -9.05 -10.96
N PRO A 116 -5.77 -8.61 -11.47
CA PRO A 116 -4.47 -8.77 -10.78
C PRO A 116 -4.13 -7.63 -9.82
N TRP A 117 -4.92 -6.55 -9.74
CA TRP A 117 -4.49 -5.31 -9.10
C TRP A 117 -4.50 -5.37 -7.58
N GLY A 118 -5.48 -6.04 -6.99
CA GLY A 118 -5.56 -6.22 -5.56
C GLY A 118 -4.73 -7.42 -5.11
N VAL A 119 -3.82 -7.20 -4.15
CA VAL A 119 -2.98 -8.22 -3.56
C VAL A 119 -3.10 -8.21 -2.03
N ILE A 120 -2.87 -9.36 -1.40
CA ILE A 120 -2.65 -9.47 0.03
C ILE A 120 -1.14 -9.47 0.25
N GLY A 121 -0.67 -8.87 1.34
CA GLY A 121 0.76 -8.86 1.63
C GLY A 121 1.09 -8.62 3.10
N PRO A 122 2.35 -8.81 3.48
CA PRO A 122 2.82 -8.66 4.83
C PRO A 122 3.12 -7.21 5.19
N MET A 123 3.00 -6.94 6.50
CA MET A 123 3.48 -5.74 7.16
C MET A 123 4.30 -6.12 8.39
N GLY A 124 5.39 -5.40 8.65
CA GLY A 124 6.30 -5.62 9.75
C GLY A 124 6.91 -4.32 10.27
N ARG A 125 7.72 -4.40 11.32
CA ARG A 125 8.50 -3.28 11.81
C ARG A 125 9.85 -3.12 11.11
N SER A 126 10.26 -4.18 10.42
CA SER A 126 11.44 -4.25 9.55
C SER A 126 11.09 -5.02 8.27
N VAL A 127 11.98 -4.97 7.28
CA VAL A 127 11.85 -5.78 6.06
C VAL A 127 11.96 -7.27 6.38
N GLU A 128 12.80 -7.65 7.37
CA GLU A 128 12.91 -9.05 7.86
C GLU A 128 11.58 -9.53 8.45
N ASP A 129 10.93 -8.73 9.30
CA ASP A 129 9.61 -9.04 9.86
C ASP A 129 8.57 -9.27 8.75
N ALA A 130 8.53 -8.37 7.76
CA ALA A 130 7.62 -8.48 6.63
C ALA A 130 7.93 -9.72 5.78
N HIS A 131 9.19 -10.03 5.53
CA HIS A 131 9.62 -11.22 4.82
C HIS A 131 9.23 -12.51 5.57
N LEU A 132 9.47 -12.59 6.88
CA LEU A 132 9.04 -13.72 7.70
C LEU A 132 7.55 -14.01 7.56
N LEU A 133 6.71 -12.95 7.57
CA LEU A 133 5.29 -13.12 7.38
C LEU A 133 4.94 -13.50 5.93
N LEU A 134 5.67 -12.98 4.93
CA LEU A 134 5.46 -13.35 3.54
C LEU A 134 5.68 -14.85 3.32
N LEU A 135 6.74 -15.44 3.91
CA LEU A 135 6.97 -16.86 3.84
C LEU A 135 5.82 -17.71 4.41
N ALA A 136 5.14 -17.18 5.43
CA ALA A 136 3.95 -17.85 5.99
C ALA A 136 2.66 -17.59 5.19
N GLN A 137 2.61 -16.56 4.33
CA GLN A 137 1.44 -16.21 3.52
C GLN A 137 1.50 -16.80 2.11
N ALA A 138 2.71 -16.86 1.54
CA ALA A 138 2.93 -17.27 0.16
C ALA A 138 2.73 -18.78 0.01
N ASP A 139 1.92 -19.17 -0.98
CA ASP A 139 1.62 -20.56 -1.28
C ASP A 139 0.99 -20.64 -2.67
N TYR A 140 0.83 -21.87 -3.16
CA TYR A 140 0.03 -22.16 -4.34
C TYR A 140 -1.42 -22.48 -3.95
N ASP A 141 -2.38 -21.78 -4.55
CA ASP A 141 -3.79 -22.15 -4.46
C ASP A 141 -4.43 -22.15 -5.86
N LYS A 142 -4.85 -23.34 -6.32
CA LYS A 142 -5.47 -23.54 -7.65
C LYS A 142 -6.74 -22.72 -7.90
N ARG A 143 -7.32 -22.08 -6.88
CA ARG A 143 -8.52 -21.24 -6.98
C ARG A 143 -8.17 -19.79 -7.31
N ASP A 144 -6.92 -19.34 -7.12
CA ASP A 144 -6.45 -18.05 -7.60
C ASP A 144 -5.78 -18.21 -8.96
N PRO A 145 -6.32 -17.62 -10.05
CA PRO A 145 -5.79 -17.79 -11.40
C PRO A 145 -4.39 -17.20 -11.61
N PHE A 146 -3.91 -16.38 -10.67
CA PHE A 146 -2.56 -15.80 -10.69
C PHE A 146 -1.57 -16.57 -9.82
N SER A 147 -2.02 -17.52 -9.00
CA SER A 147 -1.16 -18.31 -8.13
C SER A 147 -0.29 -19.27 -8.94
N GLY A 148 0.99 -19.34 -8.61
CA GLY A 148 1.99 -20.18 -9.26
C GLY A 148 3.07 -20.61 -8.27
N ASP A 149 4.17 -21.17 -8.78
CA ASP A 149 5.25 -21.72 -7.96
C ASP A 149 6.31 -20.66 -7.57
N ASP A 150 6.06 -19.38 -7.80
CA ASP A 150 7.03 -18.30 -7.52
C ASP A 150 7.36 -18.16 -6.03
N TYR A 151 6.46 -18.61 -5.12
CA TYR A 151 6.75 -18.66 -3.69
C TYR A 151 7.99 -19.50 -3.36
N ALA A 152 8.28 -20.54 -4.15
CA ALA A 152 9.47 -21.39 -3.97
C ALA A 152 10.79 -20.67 -4.27
N ARG A 153 10.74 -19.48 -4.88
CA ARG A 153 11.91 -18.63 -5.16
C ARG A 153 12.23 -17.64 -4.06
N LEU A 154 11.37 -17.52 -3.05
CA LEU A 154 11.65 -16.66 -1.90
C LEU A 154 12.80 -17.27 -1.08
N PRO A 155 13.82 -16.48 -0.67
CA PRO A 155 14.87 -16.98 0.18
C PRO A 155 14.31 -17.30 1.57
N GLU A 156 14.85 -18.31 2.26
CA GLU A 156 14.47 -18.63 3.64
C GLU A 156 14.80 -17.47 4.60
N ALA A 157 15.88 -16.75 4.34
CA ALA A 157 16.30 -15.57 5.09
C ALA A 157 16.91 -14.53 4.14
N LEU A 158 16.72 -13.27 4.47
CA LEU A 158 17.35 -12.18 3.71
C LEU A 158 18.82 -12.08 4.12
N SER A 159 19.70 -12.11 3.13
CA SER A 159 21.15 -11.96 3.30
C SER A 159 21.62 -10.53 3.09
N GLY A 160 20.83 -9.74 2.39
CA GLY A 160 21.17 -8.43 1.89
C GLY A 160 21.97 -8.49 0.58
N ILE A 161 22.00 -7.38 -0.13
CA ILE A 161 22.75 -7.20 -1.37
C ILE A 161 23.70 -6.01 -1.22
N ASP A 162 24.83 -6.04 -1.90
CA ASP A 162 25.70 -4.87 -2.02
C ASP A 162 25.00 -3.79 -2.86
N LEU A 163 24.58 -2.70 -2.21
CA LEU A 163 23.91 -1.58 -2.87
C LEU A 163 24.78 -0.93 -3.95
N ALA A 164 26.12 -1.04 -3.86
CA ALA A 164 27.03 -0.55 -4.88
C ALA A 164 26.97 -1.37 -6.20
N SER A 165 26.23 -2.46 -6.24
CA SER A 165 25.93 -3.21 -7.47
C SER A 165 24.54 -2.88 -8.06
N VAL A 166 23.72 -2.08 -7.39
CA VAL A 166 22.32 -1.81 -7.76
C VAL A 166 22.19 -0.49 -8.52
N ARG A 167 21.50 -0.49 -9.65
CA ARG A 167 21.14 0.71 -10.44
C ARG A 167 19.72 1.12 -10.10
N VAL A 168 19.51 2.40 -9.77
CA VAL A 168 18.21 2.89 -9.34
C VAL A 168 17.71 4.07 -10.18
N ALA A 169 16.41 4.07 -10.51
CA ALA A 169 15.70 5.27 -10.92
C ALA A 169 15.14 5.95 -9.68
N ILE A 170 15.24 7.28 -9.60
CA ILE A 170 14.68 8.09 -8.51
C ILE A 170 13.62 9.01 -9.10
N SER A 171 12.39 8.89 -8.63
CA SER A 171 11.28 9.70 -9.09
C SER A 171 10.51 10.31 -7.92
N ALA A 172 10.34 11.62 -7.94
CA ALA A 172 9.61 12.33 -6.88
C ALA A 172 8.08 12.16 -7.00
N ASP A 173 7.57 11.80 -8.18
CA ASP A 173 6.13 11.81 -8.49
C ASP A 173 5.69 10.88 -9.62
N LEU A 174 6.56 9.99 -10.06
CA LEU A 174 6.32 9.06 -11.18
C LEU A 174 5.99 9.77 -12.52
N GLY A 175 6.31 11.07 -12.66
CA GLY A 175 5.97 11.87 -13.82
C GLY A 175 4.48 12.16 -13.99
N CYS A 176 3.62 11.74 -13.06
CA CYS A 176 2.16 11.87 -13.20
C CYS A 176 1.40 12.14 -11.90
N ALA A 177 1.95 11.79 -10.74
CA ALA A 177 1.23 11.90 -9.48
C ALA A 177 1.32 13.33 -8.90
N PRO A 178 0.22 13.92 -8.43
CA PRO A 178 0.31 15.08 -7.58
C PRO A 178 0.98 14.67 -6.26
N VAL A 179 2.05 15.38 -5.89
CA VAL A 179 2.79 15.21 -4.63
C VAL A 179 2.97 16.58 -4.00
N ASP A 180 2.68 16.68 -2.70
CA ASP A 180 2.85 17.92 -1.93
C ASP A 180 4.30 18.41 -2.03
N SER A 181 4.50 19.72 -2.21
CA SER A 181 5.81 20.35 -2.42
C SER A 181 6.77 20.11 -1.26
N ASN A 182 6.26 20.05 -0.01
CA ASN A 182 7.10 19.75 1.16
C ASN A 182 7.47 18.26 1.22
N ILE A 183 6.61 17.37 0.72
CA ILE A 183 6.93 15.94 0.58
C ILE A 183 8.00 15.75 -0.49
N ARG A 184 7.90 16.44 -1.65
CA ARG A 184 8.97 16.44 -2.67
C ARG A 184 10.30 16.94 -2.09
N LYS A 185 10.27 18.04 -1.32
CA LYS A 185 11.45 18.57 -0.65
C LYS A 185 12.03 17.58 0.35
N THR A 186 11.20 16.99 1.21
CA THR A 186 11.61 15.95 2.16
C THR A 186 12.24 14.75 1.43
N PHE A 187 11.63 14.28 0.35
CA PHE A 187 12.17 13.20 -0.47
C PHE A 187 13.55 13.54 -1.03
N ALA A 188 13.71 14.71 -1.65
CA ALA A 188 14.99 15.15 -2.21
C ALA A 188 16.09 15.24 -1.12
N GLU A 189 15.77 15.76 0.07
CA GLU A 189 16.69 15.81 1.20
C GLU A 189 17.12 14.40 1.66
N ARG A 190 16.17 13.44 1.73
CA ARG A 190 16.46 12.06 2.15
C ARG A 190 17.27 11.33 1.08
N VAL A 191 16.89 11.44 -0.19
CA VAL A 191 17.66 10.90 -1.33
C VAL A 191 19.10 11.39 -1.31
N GLY A 192 19.33 12.67 -1.03
CA GLY A 192 20.67 13.24 -0.90
C GLY A 192 21.55 12.53 0.13
N THR A 193 20.98 11.84 1.12
CA THR A 193 21.74 11.11 2.15
C THR A 193 22.11 9.70 1.77
N PHE A 194 21.43 9.08 0.78
CA PHE A 194 21.67 7.68 0.44
C PHE A 194 21.93 7.40 -1.06
N ARG A 195 21.67 8.35 -1.98
CA ARG A 195 21.84 8.08 -3.41
C ARG A 195 23.24 7.61 -3.81
N GLY A 196 24.27 8.03 -3.08
CA GLY A 196 25.66 7.69 -3.35
C GLY A 196 26.07 6.26 -2.97
N VAL A 197 25.16 5.45 -2.38
CA VAL A 197 25.48 4.04 -2.05
C VAL A 197 25.22 3.10 -3.20
N PHE A 198 24.45 3.54 -4.23
CA PHE A 198 24.11 2.75 -5.39
C PHE A 198 25.19 2.81 -6.47
N ALA A 199 25.27 1.77 -7.31
CA ALA A 199 26.14 1.77 -8.50
C ALA A 199 25.81 2.96 -9.41
N GLU A 200 24.52 3.21 -9.59
CA GLU A 200 23.99 4.32 -10.38
C GLU A 200 22.65 4.77 -9.77
N ALA A 201 22.44 6.08 -9.68
CA ALA A 201 21.18 6.68 -9.20
C ALA A 201 20.77 7.82 -10.15
N GLN A 202 19.84 7.52 -11.04
CA GLN A 202 19.35 8.43 -12.07
C GLN A 202 18.05 9.12 -11.59
N ASP A 203 17.95 10.44 -11.75
CA ASP A 203 16.66 11.14 -11.62
C ASP A 203 15.86 10.84 -12.90
N ARG A 204 14.89 9.95 -12.79
CA ARG A 204 14.13 9.43 -13.93
C ARG A 204 12.74 8.98 -13.54
N ASP A 205 11.74 9.48 -14.27
CA ASP A 205 10.36 9.05 -14.14
C ASP A 205 10.06 7.83 -15.02
N PRO A 206 9.19 6.92 -14.56
CA PRO A 206 8.67 5.86 -15.42
C PRO A 206 7.68 6.44 -16.43
N ASP A 207 7.60 5.85 -17.62
CA ASP A 207 6.56 6.21 -18.60
C ASP A 207 5.23 5.50 -18.29
N LEU A 208 4.40 6.16 -17.49
CA LEU A 208 3.03 5.71 -17.18
C LEU A 208 2.00 6.26 -18.19
N GLY A 209 2.39 7.20 -19.04
CA GLY A 209 1.53 7.87 -20.01
C GLY A 209 0.47 8.79 -19.38
N PRO A 210 -0.10 9.72 -20.14
CA PRO A 210 -1.06 10.70 -19.64
C PRO A 210 -2.40 10.08 -19.25
N GLN A 211 -2.73 8.89 -19.73
CA GLN A 211 -4.03 8.23 -19.50
C GLN A 211 -4.08 7.42 -18.19
N ILE A 212 -3.00 7.34 -17.41
CA ILE A 212 -2.91 6.50 -16.20
C ILE A 212 -4.07 6.72 -15.23
N HIS A 213 -4.51 7.95 -15.08
CA HIS A 213 -5.57 8.31 -14.16
C HIS A 213 -6.95 7.82 -14.61
N ASP A 214 -7.27 8.00 -15.88
CA ASP A 214 -8.54 7.55 -16.46
C ASP A 214 -8.61 6.02 -16.47
N VAL A 215 -7.52 5.37 -16.84
CA VAL A 215 -7.40 3.90 -16.82
C VAL A 215 -7.65 3.37 -15.41
N PHE A 216 -6.99 3.95 -14.40
CA PHE A 216 -7.21 3.54 -13.02
C PHE A 216 -8.65 3.75 -12.57
N GLU A 217 -9.26 4.91 -12.86
CA GLU A 217 -10.62 5.23 -12.45
C GLU A 217 -11.65 4.28 -13.06
N ILE A 218 -11.52 3.97 -14.35
CA ILE A 218 -12.43 3.04 -15.06
C ILE A 218 -12.30 1.63 -14.48
N LEU A 219 -11.08 1.10 -14.36
CA LEU A 219 -10.86 -0.26 -13.88
C LEU A 219 -11.21 -0.42 -12.39
N ARG A 220 -10.99 0.62 -11.57
CA ARG A 220 -11.46 0.66 -10.20
C ARG A 220 -12.98 0.67 -10.13
N GLY A 221 -13.64 1.50 -10.92
CA GLY A 221 -15.11 1.54 -11.02
C GLY A 221 -15.68 0.18 -11.38
N LEU A 222 -15.09 -0.51 -12.35
CA LEU A 222 -15.48 -1.88 -12.72
C LEU A 222 -15.32 -2.85 -11.54
N THR A 223 -14.22 -2.82 -10.81
CA THR A 223 -13.99 -3.67 -9.64
C THR A 223 -15.06 -3.44 -8.56
N PHE A 224 -15.41 -2.17 -8.30
CA PHE A 224 -16.46 -1.85 -7.34
C PHE A 224 -17.85 -2.25 -7.83
N LEU A 225 -18.12 -2.10 -9.11
CA LEU A 225 -19.37 -2.53 -9.73
C LEU A 225 -19.56 -4.03 -9.57
N THR A 226 -18.55 -4.85 -9.89
CA THR A 226 -18.63 -6.31 -9.73
C THR A 226 -18.87 -6.73 -8.28
N SER A 227 -18.31 -6.01 -7.32
CA SER A 227 -18.40 -6.37 -5.90
C SER A 227 -19.65 -5.84 -5.20
N HIS A 228 -20.18 -4.69 -5.64
CA HIS A 228 -21.17 -3.93 -4.85
C HIS A 228 -22.45 -3.54 -5.60
N HIS A 229 -22.60 -3.88 -6.88
CA HIS A 229 -23.80 -3.53 -7.64
C HIS A 229 -25.11 -3.98 -6.96
N ASP A 230 -25.16 -5.23 -6.54
CA ASP A 230 -26.33 -5.77 -5.86
C ASP A 230 -26.59 -5.13 -4.50
N ARG A 231 -25.50 -4.82 -3.77
CA ARG A 231 -25.60 -4.11 -2.48
C ARG A 231 -26.12 -2.69 -2.66
N LEU A 232 -25.63 -1.98 -3.69
CA LEU A 232 -26.10 -0.64 -4.00
C LEU A 232 -27.60 -0.61 -4.35
N LYS A 233 -28.11 -1.67 -5.00
CA LYS A 233 -29.55 -1.80 -5.29
C LYS A 233 -30.40 -2.20 -4.09
N LYS A 234 -29.91 -3.14 -3.27
CA LYS A 234 -30.71 -3.78 -2.21
C LYS A 234 -30.62 -3.05 -0.86
N THR A 235 -29.45 -2.46 -0.56
CA THR A 235 -29.17 -1.84 0.75
C THR A 235 -28.29 -0.58 0.61
N PRO A 236 -28.70 0.43 -0.21
CA PRO A 236 -27.89 1.61 -0.47
C PRO A 236 -27.59 2.41 0.80
N ASP A 237 -28.51 2.43 1.75
CA ASP A 237 -28.41 3.08 3.06
C ASP A 237 -27.36 2.47 4.00
N LYS A 238 -26.91 1.24 3.71
CA LYS A 238 -25.86 0.55 4.47
C LYS A 238 -24.46 0.71 3.85
N LEU A 239 -24.34 1.41 2.74
CA LEU A 239 -23.07 1.65 2.05
C LEU A 239 -22.53 3.04 2.32
N GLY A 240 -21.28 3.12 2.69
CA GLY A 240 -20.57 4.38 2.87
C GLY A 240 -20.29 5.12 1.55
N PRO A 241 -19.94 6.42 1.64
CA PRO A 241 -19.84 7.29 0.47
C PRO A 241 -18.80 6.84 -0.55
N ASN A 242 -17.66 6.27 -0.13
CA ASN A 242 -16.63 5.80 -1.06
C ASN A 242 -17.07 4.60 -1.88
N VAL A 243 -17.73 3.61 -1.23
CA VAL A 243 -18.24 2.42 -1.92
C VAL A 243 -19.31 2.83 -2.92
N THR A 244 -20.26 3.67 -2.47
CA THR A 244 -21.33 4.22 -3.32
C THR A 244 -20.76 4.96 -4.52
N TYR A 245 -19.84 5.91 -4.29
CA TYR A 245 -19.22 6.70 -5.36
C TYR A 245 -18.56 5.82 -6.43
N HIS A 246 -17.66 4.91 -6.04
CA HIS A 246 -16.95 4.08 -7.00
C HIS A 246 -17.86 3.10 -7.73
N THR A 247 -18.90 2.57 -7.07
CA THR A 247 -19.88 1.68 -7.71
C THR A 247 -20.70 2.45 -8.75
N GLN A 248 -21.14 3.67 -8.44
CA GLN A 248 -21.84 4.54 -9.38
C GLN A 248 -20.97 4.92 -10.58
N ARG A 249 -19.69 5.28 -10.34
CA ARG A 249 -18.74 5.54 -11.43
C ARG A 249 -18.56 4.33 -12.36
N GLY A 250 -18.59 3.10 -11.80
CA GLY A 250 -18.59 1.88 -12.61
C GLY A 250 -19.83 1.72 -13.48
N LEU A 251 -21.01 2.09 -12.98
CA LEU A 251 -22.29 2.05 -13.74
C LEU A 251 -22.31 3.05 -14.91
N GLU A 252 -21.60 4.16 -14.80
CA GLU A 252 -21.52 5.19 -15.85
C GLU A 252 -20.62 4.79 -17.02
N ARG A 253 -19.82 3.72 -16.90
CA ARG A 253 -18.85 3.30 -17.92
C ARG A 253 -19.48 2.35 -18.92
N SER A 254 -19.23 2.61 -20.20
CA SER A 254 -19.63 1.69 -21.29
C SER A 254 -18.66 0.50 -21.41
N ALA A 255 -19.08 -0.54 -22.11
CA ALA A 255 -18.18 -1.64 -22.48
C ALA A 255 -16.97 -1.16 -23.32
N ALA A 256 -17.15 -0.12 -24.12
CA ALA A 256 -16.08 0.48 -24.91
C ALA A 256 -15.03 1.18 -24.00
N ASP A 257 -15.46 1.88 -22.95
CA ASP A 257 -14.54 2.52 -21.98
C ASP A 257 -13.70 1.44 -21.26
N VAL A 258 -14.32 0.34 -20.85
CA VAL A 258 -13.64 -0.76 -20.19
C VAL A 258 -12.63 -1.43 -21.13
N ALA A 259 -13.01 -1.71 -22.37
CA ALA A 259 -12.11 -2.29 -23.38
C ALA A 259 -10.91 -1.35 -23.65
N TRP A 260 -11.16 -0.04 -23.81
CA TRP A 260 -10.12 0.94 -23.96
C TRP A 260 -9.16 0.96 -22.75
N ALA A 261 -9.69 0.99 -21.53
CA ALA A 261 -8.87 1.02 -20.31
C ALA A 261 -7.99 -0.24 -20.17
N GLN A 262 -8.48 -1.42 -20.55
CA GLN A 262 -7.69 -2.65 -20.54
C GLN A 262 -6.55 -2.61 -21.56
N VAL A 263 -6.81 -2.09 -22.77
CA VAL A 263 -5.77 -1.92 -23.81
C VAL A 263 -4.71 -0.92 -23.34
N GLU A 264 -5.11 0.23 -22.81
CA GLU A 264 -4.17 1.26 -22.32
C GLU A 264 -3.37 0.76 -21.12
N GLN A 265 -3.97 -0.01 -20.19
CA GLN A 265 -3.23 -0.63 -19.09
C GLN A 265 -2.11 -1.55 -19.59
N GLY A 266 -2.39 -2.37 -20.60
CA GLY A 266 -1.36 -3.21 -21.22
C GLY A 266 -0.20 -2.41 -21.82
N LYS A 267 -0.49 -1.24 -22.40
CA LYS A 267 0.54 -0.32 -22.90
C LYS A 267 1.34 0.33 -21.75
N ILE A 268 0.65 0.78 -20.68
CA ILE A 268 1.28 1.33 -19.46
C ILE A 268 2.26 0.32 -18.89
N MET A 269 1.82 -0.93 -18.69
CA MET A 269 2.65 -2.00 -18.16
C MET A 269 3.92 -2.19 -19.00
N LYS A 270 3.80 -2.26 -20.34
CA LYS A 270 4.95 -2.45 -21.23
C LYS A 270 5.94 -1.28 -21.15
N ARG A 271 5.45 -0.04 -21.14
CA ARG A 271 6.32 1.15 -21.04
C ARG A 271 7.02 1.21 -19.68
N TYR A 272 6.29 0.88 -18.60
CA TYR A 272 6.87 0.84 -17.27
C TYR A 272 7.94 -0.26 -17.14
N MET A 273 7.69 -1.45 -17.71
CA MET A 273 8.67 -2.55 -17.68
C MET A 273 9.96 -2.20 -18.42
N ALA A 274 9.90 -1.38 -19.48
CA ALA A 274 11.09 -0.94 -20.21
C ALA A 274 12.08 -0.11 -19.34
N LEU A 275 11.62 0.50 -18.25
CA LEU A 275 12.49 1.13 -17.28
C LEU A 275 13.51 0.14 -16.68
N PHE A 276 13.08 -1.09 -16.42
CA PHE A 276 13.89 -2.11 -15.76
C PHE A 276 14.88 -2.83 -16.68
N ASP A 277 14.92 -2.50 -17.96
CA ASP A 277 16.03 -2.87 -18.83
C ASP A 277 17.31 -2.08 -18.47
N GLU A 278 17.15 -0.90 -17.89
CA GLU A 278 18.24 0.02 -17.56
C GLU A 278 18.54 0.12 -16.06
N VAL A 279 17.53 -0.09 -15.20
CA VAL A 279 17.66 -0.01 -13.73
C VAL A 279 17.09 -1.27 -13.08
N ASP A 280 17.50 -1.55 -11.85
CA ASP A 280 17.07 -2.73 -11.11
C ASP A 280 15.81 -2.43 -10.27
N VAL A 281 15.69 -1.20 -9.75
CA VAL A 281 14.52 -0.73 -9.00
C VAL A 281 14.25 0.76 -9.22
N LEU A 282 13.01 1.15 -8.93
CA LEU A 282 12.57 2.54 -8.84
C LEU A 282 12.36 2.91 -7.37
N ILE A 283 12.85 4.07 -6.95
CA ILE A 283 12.62 4.64 -5.62
C ILE A 283 11.78 5.92 -5.75
N ALA A 284 10.68 5.98 -4.99
CA ALA A 284 9.77 7.12 -4.96
C ALA A 284 9.21 7.35 -3.54
N PRO A 285 8.56 8.49 -3.23
CA PRO A 285 7.79 8.63 -1.98
C PRO A 285 6.70 7.56 -1.88
N ALA A 286 6.48 6.99 -0.70
CA ALA A 286 5.42 5.99 -0.49
C ALA A 286 4.03 6.63 -0.28
N ALA A 287 3.98 7.94 -0.05
CA ALA A 287 2.74 8.73 0.05
C ALA A 287 2.95 10.14 -0.51
N SER A 288 1.91 10.73 -1.10
CA SER A 288 1.96 12.06 -1.72
C SER A 288 1.83 13.20 -0.73
N VAL A 289 1.35 12.95 0.49
CA VAL A 289 1.04 13.96 1.51
C VAL A 289 1.48 13.49 2.88
N SER A 290 1.62 14.42 3.81
CA SER A 290 1.69 14.10 5.25
C SER A 290 0.35 13.55 5.75
N PRO A 291 0.34 12.80 6.88
CA PRO A 291 -0.89 12.44 7.56
C PRO A 291 -1.75 13.69 7.87
N PHE A 292 -2.99 13.70 7.41
CA PHE A 292 -3.97 14.77 7.58
C PHE A 292 -5.00 14.42 8.68
N PRO A 293 -5.86 15.35 9.14
CA PRO A 293 -6.86 15.06 10.16
C PRO A 293 -7.76 13.87 9.74
N HIS A 294 -7.91 12.86 10.60
CA HIS A 294 -8.72 11.67 10.29
C HIS A 294 -10.22 11.96 10.10
N SER A 295 -10.69 13.13 10.55
CA SER A 295 -12.05 13.63 10.30
C SER A 295 -12.27 14.03 8.84
N GLN A 296 -11.21 14.36 8.11
CA GLN A 296 -11.24 14.64 6.68
C GLN A 296 -11.16 13.32 5.89
N TRP A 297 -12.04 13.13 4.91
CA TRP A 297 -12.06 11.90 4.12
C TRP A 297 -10.79 11.71 3.29
N HIS A 298 -10.34 12.78 2.64
CA HIS A 298 -9.15 12.84 1.78
C HIS A 298 -8.72 14.28 1.60
N PRO A 299 -7.48 14.53 1.16
CA PRO A 299 -7.08 15.85 0.68
C PRO A 299 -7.90 16.26 -0.54
N THR A 300 -8.47 17.45 -0.51
CA THR A 300 -9.27 18.00 -1.62
C THR A 300 -8.49 18.98 -2.49
N GLU A 301 -7.31 19.37 -2.02
CA GLU A 301 -6.40 20.29 -2.67
C GLU A 301 -4.95 19.87 -2.40
N MET A 302 -4.04 20.15 -3.34
CA MET A 302 -2.61 19.93 -3.20
C MET A 302 -1.86 21.02 -3.98
N ASN A 303 -0.89 21.69 -3.35
CA ASN A 303 -0.10 22.79 -3.94
C ASN A 303 -0.94 23.93 -4.54
N GLY A 304 -2.13 24.22 -3.97
CA GLY A 304 -3.04 25.26 -4.47
C GLY A 304 -3.98 24.79 -5.60
N GLU A 305 -3.87 23.53 -6.03
CA GLU A 305 -4.73 22.95 -7.05
C GLU A 305 -5.74 21.97 -6.44
N LYS A 306 -7.01 22.07 -6.88
CA LYS A 306 -8.04 21.13 -6.45
C LYS A 306 -7.80 19.76 -7.07
N LEU A 307 -7.95 18.72 -6.25
CA LEU A 307 -7.95 17.34 -6.72
C LEU A 307 -9.33 16.99 -7.30
N ASP A 308 -9.36 16.46 -8.50
CA ASP A 308 -10.56 16.18 -9.29
C ASP A 308 -11.41 15.01 -8.74
N ASN A 309 -10.79 14.11 -7.97
CA ASN A 309 -11.50 13.00 -7.35
C ASN A 309 -10.79 12.47 -6.08
N TYR A 310 -11.49 11.57 -5.36
CA TYR A 310 -11.01 10.97 -4.13
C TYR A 310 -9.66 10.26 -4.28
N MET A 311 -9.39 9.61 -5.40
CA MET A 311 -8.20 8.76 -5.55
C MET A 311 -6.95 9.52 -5.98
N ARG A 312 -7.07 10.74 -6.49
CA ARG A 312 -5.96 11.47 -7.12
C ARG A 312 -4.72 11.62 -6.22
N TRP A 313 -4.91 11.84 -4.93
CA TRP A 313 -3.80 11.93 -3.98
C TRP A 313 -3.05 10.60 -3.76
N LEU A 314 -3.61 9.47 -4.20
CA LEU A 314 -2.99 8.15 -4.14
C LEU A 314 -2.28 7.76 -5.45
N ALA A 315 -2.14 8.69 -6.40
CA ALA A 315 -1.55 8.42 -7.71
C ALA A 315 -0.12 7.89 -7.63
N ILE A 316 0.68 8.35 -6.66
CA ILE A 316 2.03 7.84 -6.38
C ILE A 316 2.06 6.34 -6.08
N SER A 317 0.95 5.79 -5.61
CA SER A 317 0.82 4.37 -5.30
C SER A 317 0.08 3.60 -6.40
N TYR A 318 -1.06 4.10 -6.91
CA TYR A 318 -1.78 3.34 -7.91
C TYR A 318 -1.09 3.32 -9.29
N GLY A 319 -0.24 4.29 -9.59
CA GLY A 319 0.60 4.24 -10.79
C GLY A 319 1.44 2.95 -10.84
N ILE A 320 2.05 2.60 -9.72
CA ILE A 320 2.80 1.35 -9.51
C ILE A 320 1.88 0.12 -9.62
N THR A 321 0.68 0.20 -9.02
CA THR A 321 -0.31 -0.89 -9.10
C THR A 321 -0.73 -1.19 -10.54
N MET A 322 -0.97 -0.16 -11.36
CA MET A 322 -1.42 -0.34 -12.75
C MET A 322 -0.36 -1.02 -13.63
N ALA A 323 0.90 -0.92 -13.25
CA ALA A 323 2.00 -1.64 -13.90
C ALA A 323 2.24 -3.06 -13.34
N LEU A 324 1.42 -3.53 -12.37
CA LEU A 324 1.50 -4.84 -11.71
C LEU A 324 2.83 -5.11 -10.99
N THR A 325 3.47 -4.08 -10.49
CA THR A 325 4.80 -4.17 -9.90
C THR A 325 4.79 -4.57 -8.43
N VAL A 326 5.90 -5.15 -8.01
CA VAL A 326 6.26 -5.40 -6.61
C VAL A 326 6.70 -4.10 -5.97
N SER A 327 6.40 -3.87 -4.70
CA SER A 327 6.89 -2.68 -4.00
C SER A 327 6.99 -2.86 -2.49
N ALA A 328 8.14 -2.53 -1.93
CA ALA A 328 8.36 -2.41 -0.49
C ALA A 328 8.28 -0.94 -0.07
N SER A 329 7.40 -0.60 0.87
CA SER A 329 7.43 0.69 1.56
C SER A 329 8.26 0.55 2.83
N ILE A 330 9.32 1.34 2.96
CA ILE A 330 10.21 1.34 4.13
C ILE A 330 10.29 2.74 4.76
N PRO A 331 10.45 2.83 6.09
CA PRO A 331 10.60 4.11 6.78
C PRO A 331 11.87 4.85 6.34
N CYS A 332 11.77 6.18 6.20
CA CYS A 332 12.90 7.05 5.83
C CYS A 332 12.85 8.38 6.63
N GLY A 333 12.82 8.26 7.96
CA GLY A 333 12.78 9.39 8.87
C GLY A 333 11.41 10.02 9.03
N VAL A 334 11.38 11.33 9.18
CA VAL A 334 10.16 12.13 9.35
C VAL A 334 10.06 13.22 8.28
N ASP A 335 8.84 13.67 8.02
CA ASP A 335 8.56 14.78 7.12
C ASP A 335 8.70 16.16 7.80
N HIS A 336 8.36 17.23 7.08
CA HIS A 336 8.41 18.62 7.53
C HIS A 336 7.50 18.93 8.74
N LEU A 337 6.50 18.08 9.01
CA LEU A 337 5.59 18.18 10.17
C LEU A 337 6.01 17.26 11.33
N GLY A 338 7.15 16.57 11.22
CA GLY A 338 7.60 15.59 12.19
C GLY A 338 6.81 14.28 12.20
N MET A 339 5.98 14.04 11.17
CA MET A 339 5.26 12.79 10.97
C MET A 339 6.16 11.78 10.23
N PRO A 340 5.95 10.47 10.42
CA PRO A 340 6.73 9.48 9.68
C PRO A 340 6.65 9.70 8.17
N PHE A 341 7.79 9.51 7.52
CA PHE A 341 7.96 9.56 6.09
C PHE A 341 8.54 8.23 5.61
N GLY A 342 7.98 7.67 4.54
CA GLY A 342 8.42 6.44 3.91
C GLY A 342 8.72 6.63 2.42
N ILE A 343 9.63 5.79 1.93
CA ILE A 343 9.91 5.63 0.50
C ILE A 343 9.44 4.25 0.05
N GLN A 344 9.10 4.13 -1.22
CA GLN A 344 8.80 2.83 -1.84
C GLN A 344 9.93 2.44 -2.79
N VAL A 345 10.36 1.18 -2.68
CA VAL A 345 11.31 0.51 -3.57
C VAL A 345 10.48 -0.42 -4.45
N ALA A 346 10.38 -0.13 -5.73
CA ALA A 346 9.55 -0.87 -6.67
C ALA A 346 10.38 -1.55 -7.75
N GLY A 347 10.04 -2.80 -8.06
CA GLY A 347 10.69 -3.60 -9.10
C GLY A 347 9.66 -4.22 -10.06
N PRO A 348 10.09 -4.87 -11.13
CA PRO A 348 9.20 -5.53 -12.07
C PRO A 348 8.38 -6.64 -11.42
N ASN A 349 7.28 -7.05 -12.06
CA ASN A 349 6.50 -8.20 -11.62
C ASN A 349 7.37 -9.46 -11.57
N GLY A 350 7.24 -10.25 -10.50
CA GLY A 350 8.06 -11.46 -10.28
C GLY A 350 9.44 -11.21 -9.66
N SER A 351 9.77 -9.95 -9.29
CA SER A 351 11.05 -9.61 -8.65
C SER A 351 10.97 -9.53 -7.13
N ASP A 352 10.04 -10.24 -6.49
CA ASP A 352 9.77 -10.15 -5.06
C ASP A 352 11.02 -10.35 -4.21
N ALA A 353 11.81 -11.40 -4.48
CA ALA A 353 13.02 -11.72 -3.74
C ALA A 353 14.07 -10.59 -3.84
N ILE A 354 14.35 -10.10 -5.04
CA ILE A 354 15.38 -9.07 -5.22
C ILE A 354 14.96 -7.72 -4.65
N VAL A 355 13.67 -7.35 -4.75
CA VAL A 355 13.15 -6.12 -4.14
C VAL A 355 13.23 -6.18 -2.62
N LEU A 356 12.96 -7.35 -2.01
CA LEU A 356 13.13 -7.55 -0.57
C LEU A 356 14.59 -7.44 -0.14
N GLU A 357 15.53 -8.04 -0.88
CA GLU A 357 16.97 -7.96 -0.57
C GLU A 357 17.50 -6.52 -0.69
N ILE A 358 17.10 -5.77 -1.72
CA ILE A 358 17.46 -4.36 -1.88
C ILE A 358 16.84 -3.51 -0.77
N ALA A 359 15.55 -3.71 -0.47
CA ALA A 359 14.84 -2.99 0.59
C ALA A 359 15.46 -3.27 1.96
N HIS A 360 15.85 -4.52 2.25
CA HIS A 360 16.53 -4.91 3.48
C HIS A 360 17.90 -4.22 3.64
N SER A 361 18.74 -4.24 2.59
CA SER A 361 20.03 -3.56 2.61
C SER A 361 19.88 -2.05 2.76
N LEU A 362 18.90 -1.46 2.05
CA LEU A 362 18.63 -0.03 2.13
C LEU A 362 18.08 0.36 3.51
N GLU A 363 17.16 -0.42 4.10
CA GLU A 363 16.65 -0.19 5.46
C GLU A 363 17.78 -0.15 6.49
N ARG A 364 18.73 -1.09 6.41
CA ARG A 364 19.91 -1.13 7.29
C ARG A 364 20.80 0.10 7.11
N HIS A 365 21.00 0.53 5.85
CA HIS A 365 21.75 1.77 5.57
C HIS A 365 21.04 3.00 6.16
N LEU A 366 19.73 3.13 5.96
CA LEU A 366 18.93 4.24 6.45
C LEU A 366 18.90 4.29 7.99
N ALA A 367 18.90 3.14 8.66
CA ALA A 367 18.90 3.04 10.12
C ALA A 367 20.17 3.62 10.76
N ALA A 368 21.29 3.64 10.05
CA ALA A 368 22.56 4.21 10.53
C ALA A 368 22.59 5.74 10.56
N ASN A 369 21.65 6.41 9.90
CA ASN A 369 21.57 7.87 9.83
C ASN A 369 20.32 8.38 10.57
N LYS A 370 20.52 9.26 11.56
CA LYS A 370 19.43 9.83 12.37
C LYS A 370 18.34 10.53 11.54
N ALA A 371 18.68 11.08 10.39
CA ALA A 371 17.71 11.77 9.52
C ALA A 371 16.77 10.81 8.80
N THR A 372 17.19 9.57 8.58
CA THR A 372 16.46 8.54 7.82
C THR A 372 16.04 7.34 8.67
N ALA A 373 16.57 7.22 9.89
CA ALA A 373 16.21 6.13 10.79
C ALA A 373 14.71 6.09 11.08
N ARG A 374 14.18 4.89 11.22
CA ARG A 374 12.77 4.64 11.55
C ARG A 374 12.36 5.43 12.79
N PRO A 375 11.32 6.30 12.71
CA PRO A 375 10.80 7.00 13.87
C PRO A 375 9.99 6.04 14.77
N LEU A 376 9.99 6.31 16.07
CA LEU A 376 9.21 5.56 17.06
C LEU A 376 8.17 6.47 17.72
N PRO A 377 6.91 6.00 17.87
CA PRO A 377 5.89 6.78 18.56
C PRO A 377 6.17 6.86 20.07
N ASN A 378 5.76 7.94 20.69
CA ASN A 378 5.85 8.10 22.15
C ASN A 378 4.65 7.42 22.84
N LEU A 379 4.81 6.15 23.21
CA LEU A 379 3.75 5.35 23.83
C LEU A 379 3.28 5.90 25.17
N ASN A 380 4.15 6.52 25.96
CA ASN A 380 3.77 7.16 27.23
C ASN A 380 2.81 8.35 27.02
N LYS A 381 3.03 9.12 25.94
CA LYS A 381 2.13 10.21 25.56
C LYS A 381 0.77 9.68 25.09
N LEU A 382 0.72 8.52 24.46
CA LEU A 382 -0.50 7.86 24.03
C LEU A 382 -1.28 7.31 25.22
N ALA A 383 -0.63 6.62 26.15
CA ALA A 383 -1.24 6.04 27.35
C ALA A 383 -1.91 7.09 28.26
N GLY A 384 -1.36 8.32 28.33
CA GLY A 384 -1.94 9.41 29.13
C GLY A 384 -3.20 10.06 28.54
N LYS A 385 -3.57 9.78 27.29
CA LYS A 385 -4.70 10.42 26.59
C LYS A 385 -5.98 9.58 26.49
N GLY A 386 -6.00 8.37 26.98
CA GLY A 386 -7.10 7.44 26.79
C GLY A 386 -7.56 6.74 28.07
N LYS A 387 -8.50 7.35 28.83
CA LYS A 387 -9.48 6.49 29.48
C LYS A 387 -10.47 6.06 28.39
N PRO A 388 -10.70 4.76 28.15
CA PRO A 388 -11.75 4.33 27.26
C PRO A 388 -13.06 4.94 27.79
N LYS A 389 -13.80 5.67 26.96
CA LYS A 389 -15.20 5.92 27.28
C LYS A 389 -15.84 4.54 27.34
N ALA A 390 -16.36 4.18 28.53
CA ALA A 390 -17.19 3.01 28.66
C ALA A 390 -18.30 3.14 27.60
N MET A 391 -18.43 2.11 26.77
CA MET A 391 -19.55 2.00 25.86
C MET A 391 -20.82 1.94 26.75
N ALA A 392 -21.66 2.96 26.63
CA ALA A 392 -23.00 2.97 27.20
C ALA A 392 -23.93 2.17 26.29
#